data_43ab751a8576145b6075805cdc6cede2
#
_entry.id   43ab751a8576145b6075805cdc6cede2
#
_cell.length_a   1.000
_cell.length_b   1.000
_cell.length_c   1.000
_cell.angle_alpha   90.00
_cell.angle_beta   90.00
_cell.angle_gamma   90.00
#
_symmetry.space_group_name_H-M   'P 1'
#
loop_
_entity.id
_entity.type
_entity.pdbx_description
1 polymer ?
#
loop_
_entity_poly.entity_id
_entity_poly.type
_entity_poly.pdbx_seq_one_letter_code
_entity_poly.pdbx_strand_id
1 'polypeptide(L)'
;MKMIIVTGMSGSGKTVALKMFEDFGYYCVDNLPVELLLNFVDLTIESERGMKGIALGIDIRSGLNGLQEVFDELSHKKINMEILFLEADDETLIKRYKETRRNHPLAAEGRLIDGINLERERLAFLRERADRILDTGRFLTKELKQELKKMYI
;
A
#
# COMPACT_ATOMS: atom_id res chain seq x y z
N MET A 1 -6.91 10.13 15.03
CA MET A 1 -6.55 8.76 14.59
C MET A 1 -5.71 8.85 13.34
N LYS A 2 -4.69 8.02 13.24
CA LYS A 2 -3.80 7.98 12.09
C LYS A 2 -4.21 6.87 11.12
N MET A 3 -4.21 7.17 9.83
CA MET A 3 -4.49 6.19 8.79
C MET A 3 -3.35 6.16 7.78
N ILE A 4 -2.78 5.00 7.57
CA ILE A 4 -1.72 4.79 6.59
C ILE A 4 -2.29 4.01 5.41
N ILE A 5 -2.22 4.59 4.23
CA ILE A 5 -2.51 3.87 2.98
C ILE A 5 -1.22 3.24 2.50
N VAL A 6 -1.15 1.92 2.54
CA VAL A 6 0.02 1.17 2.07
C VAL A 6 -0.26 0.72 0.65
N THR A 7 0.45 1.28 -0.30
CA THR A 7 0.27 0.99 -1.71
C THR A 7 1.62 0.83 -2.39
N GLY A 8 1.64 0.61 -3.67
CA GLY A 8 2.86 0.49 -4.44
C GLY A 8 2.84 -0.66 -5.42
N MET A 9 4.01 -0.95 -5.97
CA MET A 9 4.16 -1.97 -6.99
C MET A 9 3.86 -3.37 -6.47
N SER A 10 3.21 -4.19 -7.27
CA SER A 10 3.04 -5.61 -6.96
C SER A 10 4.42 -6.25 -6.79
N GLY A 11 4.59 -7.02 -5.72
CA GLY A 11 5.89 -7.59 -5.37
C GLY A 11 6.81 -6.67 -4.59
N SER A 12 6.38 -5.45 -4.25
CA SER A 12 7.20 -4.50 -3.49
C SER A 12 7.20 -4.73 -1.97
N GLY A 13 6.36 -5.66 -1.47
CA GLY A 13 6.34 -6.00 -0.05
C GLY A 13 5.17 -5.42 0.75
N LYS A 14 4.06 -5.07 0.11
CA LYS A 14 2.88 -4.53 0.79
C LYS A 14 2.35 -5.43 1.90
N THR A 15 2.21 -6.72 1.61
CA THR A 15 1.71 -7.69 2.59
C THR A 15 2.62 -7.78 3.80
N VAL A 16 3.92 -7.78 3.57
CA VAL A 16 4.92 -7.80 4.65
C VAL A 16 4.82 -6.52 5.48
N ALA A 17 4.71 -5.37 4.83
CA ALA A 17 4.56 -4.09 5.52
C ALA A 17 3.29 -4.04 6.38
N LEU A 18 2.16 -4.55 5.86
CA LEU A 18 0.91 -4.60 6.63
C LEU A 18 1.03 -5.45 7.88
N LYS A 19 1.73 -6.59 7.80
CA LYS A 19 2.00 -7.42 8.97
C LYS A 19 2.84 -6.69 10.01
N MET A 20 3.79 -5.90 9.57
CA MET A 20 4.60 -5.06 10.47
C MET A 20 3.75 -4.02 11.17
N PHE A 21 2.85 -3.34 10.46
CA PHE A 21 1.90 -2.40 11.06
C PHE A 21 0.99 -3.08 12.09
N GLU A 22 0.56 -4.29 11.81
CA GLU A 22 -0.22 -5.08 12.76
C GLU A 22 0.58 -5.31 14.05
N ASP A 23 1.85 -5.67 13.93
CA ASP A 23 2.74 -5.83 15.08
C ASP A 23 2.90 -4.52 15.87
N PHE A 24 2.79 -3.38 15.21
CA PHE A 24 2.87 -2.06 15.85
C PHE A 24 1.57 -1.63 16.53
N GLY A 25 0.53 -2.43 16.43
CA GLY A 25 -0.76 -2.14 17.04
C GLY A 25 -1.77 -1.45 16.14
N TYR A 26 -1.53 -1.40 14.84
CA TYR A 26 -2.47 -0.88 13.86
C TYR A 26 -3.50 -1.93 13.48
N TYR A 27 -4.71 -1.48 13.19
CA TYR A 27 -5.73 -2.34 12.59
C TYR A 27 -5.50 -2.36 11.08
N CYS A 28 -5.25 -3.53 10.52
CA CYS A 28 -4.84 -3.68 9.12
C CYS A 28 -5.91 -4.37 8.28
N VAL A 29 -6.21 -3.81 7.13
CA VAL A 29 -7.08 -4.43 6.13
C VAL A 29 -6.36 -4.37 4.78
N ASP A 30 -6.23 -5.52 4.13
CA ASP A 30 -5.62 -5.60 2.81
C ASP A 30 -6.70 -5.67 1.73
N ASN A 31 -6.43 -5.02 0.61
CA ASN A 31 -7.26 -5.11 -0.60
C ASN A 31 -8.73 -4.71 -0.40
N LEU A 32 -8.97 -3.65 0.37
CA LEU A 32 -10.32 -3.12 0.56
C LEU A 32 -10.78 -2.44 -0.75
N PRO A 33 -11.98 -2.78 -1.25
CA PRO A 33 -12.52 -2.09 -2.43
C PRO A 33 -12.68 -0.59 -2.19
N VAL A 34 -12.37 0.21 -3.20
CA VAL A 34 -12.43 1.68 -3.12
C VAL A 34 -13.82 2.15 -2.69
N GLU A 35 -14.87 1.49 -3.16
CA GLU A 35 -16.26 1.84 -2.86
C GLU A 35 -16.59 1.70 -1.38
N LEU A 36 -15.86 0.86 -0.65
CA LEU A 36 -16.09 0.61 0.77
C LEU A 36 -15.20 1.45 1.68
N LEU A 37 -14.23 2.17 1.11
CA LEU A 37 -13.20 2.85 1.89
C LEU A 37 -13.78 3.91 2.82
N LEU A 38 -14.64 4.77 2.31
CA LEU A 38 -15.26 5.83 3.12
C LEU A 38 -16.11 5.28 4.25
N ASN A 39 -16.92 4.25 3.96
CA ASN A 39 -17.77 3.61 4.97
C ASN A 39 -16.91 2.97 6.06
N PHE A 40 -15.83 2.30 5.66
CA PHE A 40 -14.92 1.66 6.61
C PHE A 40 -14.28 2.69 7.54
N VAL A 41 -13.82 3.80 7.00
CA VAL A 41 -13.21 4.88 7.79
C VAL A 41 -14.21 5.47 8.77
N ASP A 42 -15.44 5.75 8.34
CA ASP A 42 -16.46 6.30 9.22
C ASP A 42 -16.80 5.35 10.38
N LEU A 43 -16.95 4.06 10.09
CA LEU A 43 -17.21 3.05 11.12
C LEU A 43 -16.06 2.94 12.12
N THR A 44 -14.83 3.06 11.64
CA THR A 44 -13.65 2.92 12.49
C THR A 44 -13.46 4.13 13.39
N ILE A 45 -13.72 5.33 12.88
CA ILE A 45 -13.68 6.57 13.67
C ILE A 45 -14.68 6.49 14.84
N GLU A 46 -15.88 5.95 14.59
CA GLU A 46 -16.93 5.82 15.61
C GLU A 46 -16.59 4.78 16.68
N SER A 47 -15.84 3.73 16.33
CA SER A 47 -15.65 2.60 17.24
C SER A 47 -14.51 2.76 18.26
N GLU A 48 -13.56 3.65 18.06
CA GLU A 48 -12.41 3.94 18.96
C GLU A 48 -11.92 2.74 19.77
N ARG A 49 -11.40 1.70 19.10
CA ARG A 49 -11.06 0.42 19.73
C ARG A 49 -9.67 0.37 20.36
N GLY A 50 -9.10 1.49 20.78
CA GLY A 50 -7.78 1.50 21.43
C GLY A 50 -6.62 1.13 20.49
N MET A 51 -6.82 1.16 19.19
CA MET A 51 -5.79 0.93 18.18
C MET A 51 -4.96 2.20 17.99
N LYS A 52 -3.71 2.05 17.62
CA LYS A 52 -2.83 3.19 17.30
C LYS A 52 -3.25 3.90 16.02
N GLY A 53 -3.84 3.14 15.09
CA GLY A 53 -4.29 3.66 13.82
C GLY A 53 -4.76 2.53 12.92
N ILE A 54 -4.98 2.86 11.67
CA ILE A 54 -5.43 1.94 10.63
C ILE A 54 -4.38 1.90 9.52
N ALA A 55 -4.07 0.72 9.02
CA ALA A 55 -3.24 0.55 7.83
C ALA A 55 -4.06 -0.19 6.76
N LEU A 56 -4.27 0.45 5.63
CA LEU A 56 -5.07 -0.09 4.53
C LEU A 56 -4.18 -0.40 3.33
N GLY A 57 -4.20 -1.63 2.87
CA GLY A 57 -3.51 -2.04 1.66
C GLY A 57 -4.38 -1.76 0.43
N ILE A 58 -3.85 -1.03 -0.51
CA ILE A 58 -4.49 -0.75 -1.79
C ILE A 58 -3.51 -1.10 -2.90
N ASP A 59 -3.93 -1.92 -3.85
CA ASP A 59 -3.10 -2.30 -4.97
C ASP A 59 -3.87 -2.21 -6.30
N ILE A 60 -3.18 -2.53 -7.40
CA ILE A 60 -3.76 -2.45 -8.74
C ILE A 60 -5.00 -3.34 -8.91
N ARG A 61 -5.13 -4.42 -8.12
CA ARG A 61 -6.25 -5.34 -8.17
C ARG A 61 -7.51 -4.81 -7.51
N SER A 62 -7.36 -3.83 -6.61
CA SER A 62 -8.50 -3.22 -5.89
C SER A 62 -9.39 -2.35 -6.77
N GLY A 63 -8.93 -2.03 -7.98
CA GLY A 63 -9.56 -1.02 -8.82
C GLY A 63 -9.20 0.38 -8.36
N LEU A 64 -8.76 1.22 -9.28
CA LEU A 64 -8.29 2.58 -8.94
C LEU A 64 -9.29 3.67 -9.32
N ASN A 65 -10.42 3.30 -9.92
CA ASN A 65 -11.44 4.25 -10.32
C ASN A 65 -12.06 4.92 -9.09
N GLY A 66 -12.10 6.24 -9.11
CA GLY A 66 -12.67 7.01 -8.01
C GLY A 66 -11.77 7.16 -6.79
N LEU A 67 -10.56 6.62 -6.82
CA LEU A 67 -9.67 6.66 -5.66
C LEU A 67 -9.23 8.09 -5.33
N GLN A 68 -8.98 8.93 -6.32
CA GLN A 68 -8.59 10.31 -6.08
C GLN A 68 -9.70 11.09 -5.39
N GLU A 69 -10.94 10.91 -5.81
CA GLU A 69 -12.11 11.53 -5.20
C GLU A 69 -12.28 11.07 -3.75
N VAL A 70 -12.07 9.78 -3.48
CA VAL A 70 -12.12 9.25 -2.12
C VAL A 70 -11.03 9.87 -1.25
N PHE A 71 -9.82 10.00 -1.76
CA PHE A 71 -8.73 10.65 -1.02
C PHE A 71 -9.04 12.12 -0.73
N ASP A 72 -9.64 12.82 -1.68
CA ASP A 72 -10.05 14.21 -1.48
C ASP A 72 -11.11 14.32 -0.38
N GLU A 73 -12.09 13.43 -0.36
CA GLU A 73 -13.07 13.39 0.73
C GLU A 73 -12.45 13.06 2.08
N LEU A 74 -11.52 12.10 2.11
CA LEU A 74 -10.83 11.74 3.35
C LEU A 74 -10.00 12.90 3.92
N SER A 75 -9.45 13.76 3.06
CA SER A 75 -8.69 14.92 3.51
C SER A 75 -9.54 15.92 4.26
N HIS A 76 -10.86 15.93 4.09
CA HIS A 76 -11.80 16.79 4.82
C HIS A 76 -12.30 16.17 6.12
N LYS A 77 -11.98 14.92 6.40
CA LYS A 77 -12.36 14.25 7.64
C LYS A 77 -11.30 14.49 8.73
N LYS A 78 -11.72 14.33 9.99
CA LYS A 78 -10.81 14.44 11.15
C LYS A 78 -9.94 13.20 11.29
N ILE A 79 -9.21 12.87 10.24
CA ILE A 79 -8.29 11.73 10.24
C ILE A 79 -6.96 12.17 9.62
N ASN A 80 -5.87 11.77 10.26
CA ASN A 80 -4.54 12.06 9.75
C ASN A 80 -4.14 10.95 8.78
N MET A 81 -4.34 11.18 7.47
CA MET A 81 -4.04 10.21 6.43
C MET A 81 -2.64 10.44 5.86
N GLU A 82 -1.87 9.38 5.79
CA GLU A 82 -0.59 9.34 5.05
C GLU A 82 -0.62 8.24 4.01
N ILE A 83 0.01 8.49 2.87
CA ILE A 83 0.19 7.49 1.81
C ILE A 83 1.65 7.06 1.81
N LEU A 84 1.86 5.77 2.04
CA LEU A 84 3.17 5.13 1.94
C LEU A 84 3.21 4.32 0.65
N PHE A 85 4.09 4.73 -0.27
CA PHE A 85 4.27 4.05 -1.53
C PHE A 85 5.53 3.18 -1.49
N LEU A 86 5.35 1.89 -1.70
CA LEU A 86 6.46 0.92 -1.75
C LEU A 86 6.83 0.63 -3.19
N GLU A 87 8.11 0.70 -3.48
CA GLU A 87 8.61 0.39 -4.81
C GLU A 87 9.90 -0.41 -4.76
N ALA A 88 10.30 -0.94 -5.88
CA ALA A 88 11.59 -1.57 -6.08
C ALA A 88 11.92 -1.43 -7.57
N ASP A 89 13.20 -1.56 -7.94
CA ASP A 89 13.57 -1.51 -9.34
C ASP A 89 13.06 -2.74 -10.10
N ASP A 90 13.06 -2.66 -11.42
CA ASP A 90 12.53 -3.72 -12.28
C ASP A 90 13.24 -5.05 -12.05
N GLU A 91 14.55 -5.01 -11.90
CA GLU A 91 15.36 -6.21 -11.68
C GLU A 91 14.95 -6.93 -10.38
N THR A 92 14.78 -6.17 -9.31
CA THR A 92 14.33 -6.69 -8.01
C THR A 92 12.93 -7.29 -8.10
N LEU A 93 12.00 -6.60 -8.77
CA LEU A 93 10.64 -7.09 -8.94
C LEU A 93 10.59 -8.37 -9.76
N ILE A 94 11.33 -8.42 -10.86
CA ILE A 94 11.42 -9.61 -11.70
C ILE A 94 11.95 -10.79 -10.89
N LYS A 95 12.99 -10.58 -10.11
CA LYS A 95 13.57 -11.62 -9.26
C LYS A 95 12.56 -12.14 -8.25
N ARG A 96 11.82 -11.25 -7.59
CA ARG A 96 10.81 -11.64 -6.61
C ARG A 96 9.67 -12.45 -7.23
N TYR A 97 9.22 -12.09 -8.43
CA TYR A 97 8.19 -12.85 -9.14
C TYR A 97 8.68 -14.24 -9.52
N LYS A 98 9.92 -14.38 -9.96
CA LYS A 98 10.52 -15.67 -10.27
C LYS A 98 10.62 -16.57 -9.04
N GLU A 99 11.03 -16.02 -7.90
CA GLU A 99 11.17 -16.76 -6.64
C GLU A 99 9.83 -17.25 -6.10
N THR A 100 8.76 -16.46 -6.24
CA THR A 100 7.43 -16.80 -5.73
C THR A 100 6.59 -17.55 -6.75
N ARG A 101 7.02 -17.64 -8.00
CA ARG A 101 6.28 -18.24 -9.13
C ARG A 101 4.89 -17.65 -9.31
N ARG A 102 4.71 -16.39 -8.96
CA ARG A 102 3.45 -15.67 -9.16
C ARG A 102 3.42 -15.04 -10.54
N ASN A 103 2.22 -14.93 -11.09
CA ASN A 103 2.01 -14.14 -12.29
C ASN A 103 1.69 -12.69 -11.91
N HIS A 104 2.26 -11.74 -12.63
CA HIS A 104 1.93 -10.35 -12.43
C HIS A 104 0.46 -10.09 -12.81
N PRO A 105 -0.31 -9.33 -12.02
CA PRO A 105 -1.73 -9.08 -12.32
C PRO A 105 -2.01 -8.50 -13.71
N LEU A 106 -1.06 -7.73 -14.26
CA LEU A 106 -1.20 -7.09 -15.57
C LEU A 106 -0.40 -7.77 -16.68
N ALA A 107 0.15 -8.97 -16.44
CA ALA A 107 0.97 -9.69 -17.40
C ALA A 107 0.49 -11.12 -17.63
N ALA A 108 -0.83 -11.37 -17.53
CA ALA A 108 -1.41 -12.72 -17.59
C ALA A 108 -1.03 -13.48 -18.85
N GLU A 109 -0.85 -12.81 -20.00
CA GLU A 109 -0.51 -13.43 -21.29
C GLU A 109 0.73 -12.79 -21.95
N GLY A 110 1.45 -11.91 -21.22
CA GLY A 110 2.58 -11.18 -21.76
C GLY A 110 3.84 -11.34 -20.95
N ARG A 111 4.82 -10.52 -21.27
CA ARG A 111 6.08 -10.49 -20.52
C ARG A 111 5.86 -9.83 -19.17
N LEU A 112 6.55 -10.36 -18.16
CA LEU A 112 6.53 -9.76 -16.81
C LEU A 112 6.91 -8.28 -16.83
N ILE A 113 7.94 -7.90 -17.58
CA ILE A 113 8.37 -6.50 -17.66
C ILE A 113 7.29 -5.59 -18.22
N ASP A 114 6.49 -6.06 -19.14
CA ASP A 114 5.38 -5.26 -19.71
C ASP A 114 4.31 -5.01 -18.64
N GLY A 115 4.01 -6.01 -17.82
CA GLY A 115 3.09 -5.87 -16.70
C GLY A 115 3.62 -4.89 -15.66
N ILE A 116 4.89 -4.94 -15.34
CA ILE A 116 5.54 -4.01 -14.41
C ILE A 116 5.46 -2.58 -14.94
N ASN A 117 5.78 -2.35 -16.20
CA ASN A 117 5.73 -1.02 -16.81
C ASN A 117 4.32 -0.47 -16.83
N LEU A 118 3.33 -1.29 -17.16
CA LEU A 118 1.93 -0.88 -17.16
C LEU A 118 1.46 -0.52 -15.76
N GLU A 119 1.86 -1.28 -14.77
CA GLU A 119 1.54 -0.99 -13.37
C GLU A 119 2.14 0.34 -12.93
N ARG A 120 3.39 0.61 -13.28
CA ARG A 120 4.03 1.91 -12.98
C ARG A 120 3.24 3.07 -13.54
N GLU A 121 2.76 2.95 -14.78
CA GLU A 121 1.93 3.99 -15.39
C GLU A 121 0.63 4.20 -14.63
N ARG A 122 -0.07 3.13 -14.29
CA ARG A 122 -1.35 3.20 -13.59
C ARG A 122 -1.23 3.70 -12.16
N LEU A 123 -0.11 3.42 -11.50
CA LEU A 123 0.13 3.84 -10.11
C LEU A 123 0.85 5.18 -10.00
N ALA A 124 1.22 5.82 -11.11
CA ALA A 124 2.00 7.05 -11.09
C ALA A 124 1.33 8.15 -10.25
N PHE A 125 0.00 8.28 -10.31
CA PHE A 125 -0.70 9.29 -9.52
C PHE A 125 -0.62 9.04 -8.01
N LEU A 126 -0.58 7.79 -7.59
CA LEU A 126 -0.41 7.43 -6.18
C LEU A 126 1.01 7.75 -5.72
N ARG A 127 2.00 7.46 -6.57
CA ARG A 127 3.39 7.77 -6.27
C ARG A 127 3.60 9.28 -6.11
N GLU A 128 3.00 10.07 -6.97
CA GLU A 128 3.08 11.54 -6.90
C GLU A 128 2.39 12.08 -5.64
N ARG A 129 1.32 11.45 -5.22
CA ARG A 129 0.55 11.84 -4.04
C ARG A 129 1.12 11.29 -2.73
N ALA A 130 2.07 10.38 -2.80
CA ALA A 130 2.62 9.71 -1.62
C ALA A 130 3.35 10.69 -0.69
N ASP A 131 3.11 10.52 0.60
CA ASP A 131 3.82 11.27 1.64
C ASP A 131 5.21 10.69 1.88
N ARG A 132 5.35 9.39 1.70
CA ARG A 132 6.62 8.68 1.82
C ARG A 132 6.74 7.62 0.73
N ILE A 133 7.95 7.51 0.17
CA ILE A 133 8.28 6.49 -0.82
C ILE A 133 9.44 5.68 -0.29
N LEU A 134 9.27 4.35 -0.22
CA LEU A 134 10.32 3.43 0.22
C LEU A 134 10.70 2.47 -0.89
N ASP A 135 11.98 2.41 -1.21
CA ASP A 135 12.54 1.40 -2.09
C ASP A 135 12.88 0.16 -1.25
N THR A 136 11.97 -0.83 -1.28
CA THR A 136 12.11 -2.03 -0.47
C THR A 136 13.22 -2.96 -0.95
N GLY A 137 13.73 -2.75 -2.17
CA GLY A 137 14.87 -3.50 -2.69
C GLY A 137 16.16 -3.23 -1.94
N ARG A 138 16.23 -2.12 -1.21
CA ARG A 138 17.40 -1.73 -0.41
C ARG A 138 17.43 -2.34 0.98
N PHE A 139 16.35 -2.98 1.40
CA PHE A 139 16.20 -3.46 2.78
C PHE A 139 16.00 -4.96 2.84
N LEU A 140 16.67 -5.61 3.80
CA LEU A 140 16.23 -6.91 4.28
C LEU A 140 14.94 -6.73 5.09
N THR A 141 14.17 -7.78 5.29
CA THR A 141 12.90 -7.70 6.01
C THR A 141 13.07 -7.07 7.40
N LYS A 142 14.10 -7.44 8.12
CA LYS A 142 14.40 -6.89 9.44
C LYS A 142 14.70 -5.39 9.38
N GLU A 143 15.45 -4.96 8.37
CA GLU A 143 15.79 -3.56 8.18
C GLU A 143 14.56 -2.73 7.80
N LEU A 144 13.67 -3.29 6.96
CA LEU A 144 12.42 -2.64 6.60
C LEU A 144 11.55 -2.40 7.83
N LYS A 145 11.46 -3.38 8.72
CA LYS A 145 10.68 -3.24 9.95
C LYS A 145 11.22 -2.11 10.82
N GLN A 146 12.54 -2.01 10.96
CA GLN A 146 13.17 -0.93 11.72
C GLN A 146 12.91 0.44 11.10
N GLU A 147 12.95 0.53 9.79
CA GLU A 147 12.67 1.78 9.08
C GLU A 147 11.23 2.24 9.26
N LEU A 148 10.26 1.32 9.12
CA LEU A 148 8.85 1.62 9.38
C LEU A 148 8.62 2.02 10.83
N LYS A 149 9.31 1.39 11.75
CA LYS A 149 9.22 1.69 13.18
C LYS A 149 9.68 3.12 13.48
N LYS A 150 10.75 3.57 12.85
CA LYS A 150 11.23 4.96 12.97
C LYS A 150 10.22 5.97 12.44
N MET A 151 9.50 5.63 11.37
CA MET A 151 8.56 6.53 10.73
C MET A 151 7.22 6.63 11.45
N TYR A 152 6.75 5.54 12.06
CA TYR A 152 5.36 5.41 12.51
C TYR A 152 5.18 5.08 13.99
N ILE A 153 6.25 5.00 14.74
CA ILE A 153 6.16 4.79 16.20
C ILE A 153 6.93 5.85 16.98
#